data_67a5989f14700df8361176486100b721
#
_entry.id   67a5989f14700df8361176486100b721
#
_cell.length_a   1.000
_cell.length_b   1.000
_cell.length_c   1.000
_cell.angle_alpha   90.00
_cell.angle_beta   90.00
_cell.angle_gamma   90.00
#
_symmetry.space_group_name_H-M   'P 1'
#
loop_
_entity.id
_entity.type
_entity.pdbx_description
1 polymer ?
#
loop_
_entity_poly.entity_id
_entity_poly.type
_entity_poly.pdbx_seq_one_letter_code
_entity_poly.pdbx_strand_id
1 'polypeptide(L)'
;MHRIALRAWTTVTTAAGCAVALCAAPAQASVIWDADASQGTGVFVTTLCDSPGSVTTGNWNDGHGTFFKFNKPVGTARCEGHSVHTSAGEYAFKDDSTYWFGWDSMTKTGNAQTVFQWKSNGTNDQNSQNYPVLMKVEDGQLKVWYVAEGETWISIGSTPWTAGEWHSVQLGITTDSAGQGTLSVYKDGTQFASRTGARTWDDLGNKPRWGTYFGTDTSTASINWVAGLKMGTSRADVD
;
A
#
# COMPACT_ATOMS: atom_id res chain seq x y z
N MET A 1 55.42 22.28 74.48
CA MET A 1 54.08 22.47 73.95
C MET A 1 54.04 21.85 72.54
N HIS A 2 53.50 20.60 72.43
CA HIS A 2 53.41 19.87 71.14
C HIS A 2 52.00 20.02 70.61
N ARG A 3 51.90 20.57 69.41
CA ARG A 3 50.62 20.62 68.67
C ARG A 3 50.52 19.41 67.78
N ILE A 4 49.49 18.59 68.01
CA ILE A 4 49.12 17.44 67.21
C ILE A 4 48.18 17.94 66.06
N ALA A 5 48.59 17.74 64.81
CA ALA A 5 47.74 18.01 63.62
C ALA A 5 46.92 16.80 63.29
N LEU A 6 45.59 16.91 63.37
CA LEU A 6 44.67 15.93 62.87
C LEU A 6 44.59 16.02 61.30
N ARG A 7 44.90 14.95 60.61
CA ARG A 7 44.63 14.83 59.18
C ARG A 7 43.21 14.19 58.97
N ALA A 8 42.32 14.93 58.35
CA ALA A 8 41.02 14.41 57.90
C ALA A 8 41.20 13.63 56.58
N TRP A 9 40.72 12.42 56.58
CA TRP A 9 40.63 11.59 55.34
C TRP A 9 39.24 11.73 54.71
N THR A 10 39.19 12.26 53.49
CA THR A 10 37.96 12.35 52.71
C THR A 10 37.87 11.09 51.85
N THR A 11 36.90 10.25 52.13
CA THR A 11 36.52 9.09 51.28
C THR A 11 35.65 9.57 50.16
N VAL A 12 36.11 9.44 48.91
CA VAL A 12 35.32 9.65 47.70
C VAL A 12 34.62 8.35 47.31
N THR A 13 33.32 8.32 47.47
CA THR A 13 32.47 7.18 47.04
C THR A 13 32.08 7.42 45.58
N THR A 14 32.68 6.69 44.65
CA THR A 14 32.26 6.65 43.24
C THR A 14 31.03 5.74 43.10
N ALA A 15 29.88 6.33 42.85
CA ALA A 15 28.67 5.58 42.45
C ALA A 15 28.79 5.21 40.97
N ALA A 16 28.97 3.92 40.67
CA ALA A 16 28.89 3.39 39.32
C ALA A 16 27.43 3.25 38.95
N GLY A 17 26.93 4.16 38.10
CA GLY A 17 25.60 4.07 37.52
C GLY A 17 25.58 3.00 36.43
N CYS A 18 24.90 1.88 36.64
CA CYS A 18 24.56 0.93 35.57
C CYS A 18 23.51 1.56 34.65
N ALA A 19 23.91 2.00 33.45
CA ALA A 19 22.98 2.33 32.40
C ALA A 19 22.37 1.04 31.87
N VAL A 20 21.10 0.77 32.18
CA VAL A 20 20.32 -0.30 31.58
C VAL A 20 19.94 0.16 30.18
N ALA A 21 20.62 -0.34 29.17
CA ALA A 21 20.19 -0.19 27.78
C ALA A 21 18.89 -1.00 27.59
N LEU A 22 17.77 -0.31 27.54
CA LEU A 22 16.50 -0.89 27.07
C LEU A 22 16.66 -1.18 25.58
N CYS A 23 17.03 -2.43 25.25
CA CYS A 23 16.87 -2.94 23.90
C CYS A 23 15.37 -2.98 23.61
N ALA A 24 14.86 -2.02 22.82
CA ALA A 24 13.54 -2.13 22.23
C ALA A 24 13.53 -3.42 21.39
N ALA A 25 12.70 -4.40 21.78
CA ALA A 25 12.47 -5.56 20.95
C ALA A 25 11.99 -5.07 19.58
N PRO A 26 12.48 -5.63 18.46
CA PRO A 26 11.95 -5.29 17.15
C PRO A 26 10.44 -5.54 17.18
N ALA A 27 9.66 -4.58 16.71
CA ALA A 27 8.23 -4.75 16.55
C ALA A 27 8.02 -6.00 15.70
N GLN A 28 7.32 -6.98 16.26
CA GLN A 28 7.09 -8.24 15.57
C GLN A 28 6.21 -7.94 14.36
N ALA A 29 6.66 -8.36 13.16
CA ALA A 29 5.89 -8.24 11.93
C ALA A 29 4.47 -8.76 12.17
N SER A 30 3.47 -7.96 11.82
CA SER A 30 2.06 -8.30 12.02
C SER A 30 1.33 -8.22 10.68
N VAL A 31 1.38 -9.33 9.94
CA VAL A 31 0.54 -9.50 8.74
C VAL A 31 -0.91 -9.51 9.19
N ILE A 32 -1.67 -8.50 8.75
CA ILE A 32 -3.09 -8.36 9.05
C ILE A 32 -3.93 -9.19 8.07
N TRP A 33 -3.47 -9.29 6.84
CA TRP A 33 -4.14 -9.99 5.76
C TRP A 33 -3.12 -10.54 4.77
N ASP A 34 -3.30 -11.80 4.42
CA ASP A 34 -2.53 -12.51 3.41
C ASP A 34 -3.54 -13.19 2.48
N ALA A 35 -3.63 -12.70 1.26
CA ALA A 35 -4.61 -13.13 0.28
C ALA A 35 -3.96 -13.95 -0.81
N ASP A 36 -3.87 -15.22 -0.58
CA ASP A 36 -3.52 -16.18 -1.61
C ASP A 36 -4.70 -16.39 -2.58
N ALA A 37 -4.44 -16.29 -3.88
CA ALA A 37 -5.48 -16.46 -4.90
C ALA A 37 -6.09 -17.88 -4.95
N SER A 38 -5.47 -18.88 -4.31
CA SER A 38 -6.09 -20.20 -4.11
C SER A 38 -7.34 -20.15 -3.25
N GLN A 39 -7.49 -19.12 -2.42
CA GLN A 39 -8.69 -18.85 -1.62
C GLN A 39 -9.85 -18.29 -2.47
N GLY A 40 -9.60 -18.03 -3.76
CA GLY A 40 -10.58 -17.43 -4.65
C GLY A 40 -10.79 -15.94 -4.42
N THR A 41 -11.78 -15.37 -5.10
CA THR A 41 -12.06 -13.92 -5.05
C THR A 41 -12.72 -13.46 -3.76
N GLY A 42 -13.07 -14.37 -2.84
CA GLY A 42 -13.65 -14.05 -1.54
C GLY A 42 -12.69 -13.30 -0.57
N VAL A 43 -11.42 -13.16 -0.92
CA VAL A 43 -10.44 -12.31 -0.22
C VAL A 43 -10.71 -10.81 -0.41
N PHE A 44 -11.46 -10.44 -1.44
CA PHE A 44 -12.01 -9.10 -1.63
C PHE A 44 -13.43 -9.04 -1.09
N VAL A 45 -13.84 -7.89 -0.58
CA VAL A 45 -15.24 -7.68 -0.17
C VAL A 45 -16.18 -7.78 -1.39
N THR A 46 -15.73 -7.29 -2.53
CA THR A 46 -16.42 -7.44 -3.81
C THR A 46 -15.45 -7.38 -4.98
N THR A 47 -15.86 -7.94 -6.10
CA THR A 47 -15.22 -7.72 -7.40
C THR A 47 -16.17 -6.93 -8.29
N LEU A 48 -15.63 -5.94 -8.99
CA LEU A 48 -16.38 -5.12 -9.92
C LEU A 48 -15.74 -5.22 -11.30
N CYS A 49 -16.34 -6.06 -12.15
CA CYS A 49 -15.96 -6.20 -13.56
C CYS A 49 -17.16 -5.92 -14.42
N ASP A 50 -17.02 -5.01 -15.38
CA ASP A 50 -18.04 -4.80 -16.39
C ASP A 50 -18.10 -6.03 -17.30
N SER A 51 -19.29 -6.57 -17.55
CA SER A 51 -19.46 -7.75 -18.42
C SER A 51 -19.00 -7.46 -19.86
N PRO A 52 -18.23 -8.33 -20.51
CA PRO A 52 -17.85 -9.69 -20.13
C PRO A 52 -16.48 -9.81 -19.40
N GLY A 53 -15.99 -8.76 -18.74
CA GLY A 53 -14.79 -8.82 -17.92
C GLY A 53 -14.91 -9.80 -16.76
N SER A 54 -13.78 -10.26 -16.23
CA SER A 54 -13.77 -11.28 -15.19
C SER A 54 -12.51 -11.23 -14.31
N VAL A 55 -12.66 -11.62 -13.04
CA VAL A 55 -11.54 -12.03 -12.19
C VAL A 55 -11.49 -13.55 -12.15
N THR A 56 -10.35 -14.11 -12.49
CA THR A 56 -10.08 -15.55 -12.38
C THR A 56 -8.79 -15.77 -11.61
N THR A 57 -8.58 -16.99 -11.12
CA THR A 57 -7.33 -17.37 -10.45
C THR A 57 -6.54 -18.35 -11.31
N GLY A 58 -5.22 -18.41 -11.10
CA GLY A 58 -4.35 -19.32 -11.81
C GLY A 58 -2.99 -19.46 -11.14
N ASN A 59 -2.17 -20.38 -11.67
CA ASN A 59 -0.80 -20.57 -11.24
C ASN A 59 0.04 -21.02 -12.45
N TRP A 60 1.15 -20.36 -12.70
CA TRP A 60 2.07 -20.74 -13.78
C TRP A 60 3.25 -21.59 -13.32
N ASN A 61 3.34 -21.86 -12.01
CA ASN A 61 4.48 -22.56 -11.38
C ASN A 61 5.84 -21.90 -11.68
N ASP A 62 5.85 -20.57 -11.73
CA ASP A 62 7.00 -19.72 -12.04
C ASP A 62 7.67 -19.11 -10.79
N GLY A 63 7.21 -19.52 -9.60
CA GLY A 63 7.72 -19.06 -8.31
C GLY A 63 6.88 -17.94 -7.65
N HIS A 64 5.97 -17.30 -8.39
CA HIS A 64 5.07 -16.26 -7.83
C HIS A 64 3.80 -16.81 -7.20
N GLY A 65 3.62 -18.14 -7.19
CA GLY A 65 2.47 -18.79 -6.57
C GLY A 65 1.18 -18.64 -7.37
N THR A 66 0.06 -18.57 -6.65
CA THR A 66 -1.26 -18.34 -7.26
C THR A 66 -1.50 -16.84 -7.46
N PHE A 67 -2.18 -16.50 -8.53
CA PHE A 67 -2.48 -15.12 -8.88
C PHE A 67 -3.97 -14.90 -9.17
N PHE A 68 -4.43 -13.67 -9.01
CA PHE A 68 -5.67 -13.14 -9.58
C PHE A 68 -5.38 -12.57 -10.95
N LYS A 69 -6.19 -12.92 -11.94
CA LYS A 69 -6.18 -12.34 -13.28
C LYS A 69 -7.37 -11.44 -13.44
N PHE A 70 -7.14 -10.14 -13.42
CA PHE A 70 -8.14 -9.12 -13.73
C PHE A 70 -8.15 -8.89 -15.23
N ASN A 71 -9.22 -9.33 -15.89
CA ASN A 71 -9.38 -9.26 -17.35
C ASN A 71 -10.45 -8.24 -17.71
N LYS A 72 -10.04 -7.16 -18.35
CA LYS A 72 -10.90 -6.10 -18.91
C LYS A 72 -10.88 -6.22 -20.44
N PRO A 73 -11.90 -6.79 -21.07
CA PRO A 73 -12.02 -6.81 -22.53
C PRO A 73 -12.32 -5.43 -23.12
N VAL A 74 -12.21 -5.31 -24.45
CA VAL A 74 -12.80 -4.19 -25.19
C VAL A 74 -14.31 -4.12 -24.91
N GLY A 75 -14.85 -2.91 -24.84
CA GLY A 75 -16.25 -2.65 -24.49
C GLY A 75 -16.53 -2.50 -23.01
N THR A 76 -15.52 -2.69 -22.15
CA THR A 76 -15.62 -2.54 -20.68
C THR A 76 -14.69 -1.45 -20.17
N ALA A 77 -15.00 -0.85 -19.01
CA ALA A 77 -14.20 0.20 -18.39
C ALA A 77 -13.26 -0.36 -17.30
N ARG A 78 -13.67 -1.44 -16.61
CA ARG A 78 -12.95 -1.94 -15.43
C ARG A 78 -13.05 -3.44 -15.20
N CYS A 79 -12.07 -3.94 -14.45
CA CYS A 79 -12.17 -5.18 -13.68
C CYS A 79 -11.26 -5.04 -12.43
N GLU A 80 -11.84 -5.02 -11.23
CA GLU A 80 -11.14 -4.70 -9.98
C GLU A 80 -11.64 -5.57 -8.83
N GLY A 81 -10.75 -5.90 -7.87
CA GLY A 81 -11.07 -6.42 -6.55
C GLY A 81 -11.03 -5.27 -5.53
N HIS A 82 -12.05 -5.16 -4.71
CA HIS A 82 -12.27 -4.03 -3.83
C HIS A 82 -12.20 -4.43 -2.36
N SER A 83 -11.50 -3.62 -1.56
CA SER A 83 -11.36 -3.73 -0.11
C SER A 83 -10.69 -5.05 0.31
N VAL A 84 -10.57 -5.25 1.59
CA VAL A 84 -9.93 -6.40 2.22
C VAL A 84 -10.99 -7.18 2.98
N HIS A 85 -11.11 -8.47 2.70
CA HIS A 85 -11.98 -9.38 3.42
C HIS A 85 -11.12 -10.36 4.23
N THR A 86 -11.21 -10.26 5.55
CA THR A 86 -10.53 -11.13 6.51
C THR A 86 -11.47 -12.22 7.02
N SER A 87 -10.98 -13.15 7.81
CA SER A 87 -11.83 -14.14 8.50
C SER A 87 -12.87 -13.51 9.44
N ALA A 88 -12.66 -12.26 9.88
CA ALA A 88 -13.60 -11.49 10.69
C ALA A 88 -14.59 -10.65 9.85
N GLY A 89 -14.50 -10.70 8.52
CA GLY A 89 -15.33 -9.93 7.60
C GLY A 89 -14.55 -8.80 6.93
N GLU A 90 -15.25 -7.79 6.42
CA GLU A 90 -14.61 -6.61 5.82
C GLU A 90 -13.71 -5.89 6.81
N TYR A 91 -12.46 -5.62 6.41
CA TYR A 91 -11.53 -4.88 7.25
C TYR A 91 -11.94 -3.41 7.34
N ALA A 92 -12.11 -2.91 8.57
CA ALA A 92 -12.46 -1.53 8.84
C ALA A 92 -11.20 -0.65 8.87
N PHE A 93 -10.88 -0.04 7.73
CA PHE A 93 -9.85 1.00 7.66
C PHE A 93 -10.26 2.21 8.49
N LYS A 94 -9.28 2.95 9.01
CA LYS A 94 -9.48 4.09 9.91
C LYS A 94 -8.63 5.27 9.47
N ASP A 95 -9.06 6.47 9.85
CA ASP A 95 -8.23 7.66 9.84
C ASP A 95 -7.08 7.55 10.86
N ASP A 96 -6.06 8.39 10.77
CA ASP A 96 -4.90 8.45 11.66
C ASP A 96 -4.20 7.08 11.86
N SER A 97 -4.12 6.29 10.81
CA SER A 97 -3.58 4.93 10.85
C SER A 97 -2.57 4.69 9.74
N THR A 98 -1.59 3.82 9.99
CA THR A 98 -0.60 3.43 8.98
C THR A 98 -0.87 2.03 8.48
N TYR A 99 -0.94 1.88 7.16
CA TYR A 99 -1.11 0.62 6.45
C TYR A 99 0.02 0.41 5.46
N TRP A 100 0.46 -0.83 5.35
CA TRP A 100 1.35 -1.28 4.30
C TRP A 100 0.66 -2.35 3.48
N PHE A 101 0.77 -2.22 2.17
CA PHE A 101 0.30 -3.19 1.20
C PHE A 101 1.47 -3.67 0.38
N GLY A 102 1.56 -4.96 0.12
CA GLY A 102 2.54 -5.58 -0.76
C GLY A 102 1.87 -6.53 -1.73
N TRP A 103 2.34 -6.59 -2.96
CA TRP A 103 1.89 -7.53 -3.98
C TRP A 103 2.86 -7.61 -5.14
N ASP A 104 2.83 -8.72 -5.85
CA ASP A 104 3.43 -8.82 -7.17
C ASP A 104 2.39 -8.48 -8.24
N SER A 105 2.80 -7.74 -9.25
CA SER A 105 1.94 -7.36 -10.36
C SER A 105 2.65 -7.54 -11.69
N MET A 106 1.90 -8.03 -12.69
CA MET A 106 2.33 -8.12 -14.07
C MET A 106 1.21 -7.65 -14.98
N THR A 107 1.51 -6.83 -15.97
CA THR A 107 0.53 -6.36 -16.93
C THR A 107 0.80 -6.92 -18.32
N LYS A 108 -0.26 -7.17 -19.10
CA LYS A 108 -0.13 -7.69 -20.46
C LYS A 108 0.59 -6.70 -21.39
N THR A 109 0.41 -5.40 -21.14
CA THR A 109 0.99 -4.31 -21.93
C THR A 109 1.56 -3.25 -21.02
N GLY A 110 2.42 -2.37 -21.54
CA GLY A 110 2.91 -1.17 -20.84
C GLY A 110 1.86 -0.07 -20.69
N ASN A 111 0.58 -0.37 -20.96
CA ASN A 111 -0.54 0.57 -20.85
C ASN A 111 -1.77 -0.16 -20.26
N ALA A 112 -1.68 -0.52 -18.99
CA ALA A 112 -2.78 -1.17 -18.24
C ALA A 112 -3.63 -0.16 -17.46
N GLN A 113 -3.29 1.14 -17.56
CA GLN A 113 -3.91 2.25 -16.86
C GLN A 113 -3.92 2.07 -15.35
N THR A 114 -5.01 2.40 -14.67
CA THR A 114 -5.05 2.33 -13.21
C THR A 114 -5.01 0.89 -12.74
N VAL A 115 -3.92 0.49 -12.08
CA VAL A 115 -3.68 -0.85 -11.53
C VAL A 115 -3.93 -0.94 -10.03
N PHE A 116 -3.92 0.21 -9.36
CA PHE A 116 -4.24 0.34 -7.93
C PHE A 116 -4.93 1.67 -7.66
N GLN A 117 -5.89 1.65 -6.73
CA GLN A 117 -6.53 2.85 -6.19
C GLN A 117 -6.66 2.74 -4.67
N TRP A 118 -6.41 3.84 -3.98
CA TRP A 118 -6.89 4.07 -2.62
C TRP A 118 -8.02 5.06 -2.72
N LYS A 119 -9.26 4.63 -2.50
CA LYS A 119 -10.43 5.48 -2.74
C LYS A 119 -11.63 5.12 -1.88
N SER A 120 -12.51 6.08 -1.68
CA SER A 120 -13.86 5.91 -1.14
C SER A 120 -14.91 5.69 -2.24
N ASN A 121 -16.14 5.47 -1.84
CA ASN A 121 -17.29 5.35 -2.74
C ASN A 121 -18.27 6.52 -2.52
N GLY A 122 -18.76 7.10 -3.59
CA GLY A 122 -19.74 8.17 -3.56
C GLY A 122 -19.10 9.55 -3.64
N THR A 123 -19.90 10.57 -3.33
CA THR A 123 -19.46 11.97 -3.24
C THR A 123 -19.06 12.24 -1.80
N ASN A 124 -17.78 12.49 -1.57
CA ASN A 124 -17.24 12.81 -0.26
C ASN A 124 -17.46 14.28 0.12
N ASP A 125 -17.03 14.67 1.33
CA ASP A 125 -17.11 16.02 1.85
C ASP A 125 -16.39 17.08 1.01
N GLN A 126 -15.49 16.66 0.13
CA GLN A 126 -14.74 17.53 -0.80
C GLN A 126 -15.41 17.69 -2.16
N ASN A 127 -16.46 16.95 -2.46
CA ASN A 127 -17.22 16.91 -3.71
C ASN A 127 -16.45 16.50 -4.98
N SER A 128 -15.19 16.19 -4.89
CA SER A 128 -14.37 15.89 -6.08
C SER A 128 -13.38 14.78 -5.89
N GLN A 129 -12.62 14.80 -4.79
CA GLN A 129 -11.57 13.84 -4.56
C GLN A 129 -12.08 12.65 -3.73
N ASN A 130 -12.34 11.52 -4.38
CA ASN A 130 -12.63 10.26 -3.70
C ASN A 130 -11.58 9.17 -3.95
N TYR A 131 -10.47 9.52 -4.60
CA TYR A 131 -9.35 8.63 -4.95
C TYR A 131 -7.99 9.33 -4.74
N PRO A 132 -7.60 9.61 -3.48
CA PRO A 132 -6.39 10.37 -3.19
C PRO A 132 -5.10 9.71 -3.68
N VAL A 133 -5.08 8.41 -3.92
CA VAL A 133 -3.89 7.70 -4.44
C VAL A 133 -4.27 6.82 -5.62
N LEU A 134 -3.56 6.98 -6.72
CA LEU A 134 -3.66 6.13 -7.90
C LEU A 134 -2.28 5.67 -8.35
N MET A 135 -2.21 4.41 -8.76
CA MET A 135 -1.06 3.89 -9.51
C MET A 135 -1.51 3.50 -10.90
N LYS A 136 -0.77 3.97 -11.91
CA LYS A 136 -1.06 3.69 -13.31
C LYS A 136 0.15 3.09 -14.00
N VAL A 137 -0.09 2.04 -14.78
CA VAL A 137 0.88 1.57 -15.77
C VAL A 137 0.53 2.22 -17.10
N GLU A 138 1.36 3.13 -17.53
CA GLU A 138 1.11 3.98 -18.69
C GLU A 138 2.44 4.34 -19.37
N ASP A 139 2.51 4.19 -20.69
CA ASP A 139 3.70 4.44 -21.50
C ASP A 139 4.95 3.66 -21.04
N GLY A 140 4.77 2.43 -20.58
CA GLY A 140 5.87 1.61 -20.05
C GLY A 140 6.45 2.12 -18.73
N GLN A 141 5.67 2.86 -17.95
CA GLN A 141 6.03 3.39 -16.63
C GLN A 141 4.95 3.02 -15.60
N LEU A 142 5.37 2.69 -14.39
CA LEU A 142 4.50 2.75 -13.22
C LEU A 142 4.55 4.17 -12.67
N LYS A 143 3.44 4.90 -12.79
CA LYS A 143 3.28 6.28 -12.35
C LYS A 143 2.42 6.31 -11.09
N VAL A 144 2.81 7.10 -10.09
CA VAL A 144 2.04 7.31 -8.86
C VAL A 144 1.54 8.74 -8.80
N TRP A 145 0.25 8.86 -8.54
CA TRP A 145 -0.45 10.14 -8.44
C TRP A 145 -1.03 10.31 -7.05
N TYR A 146 -0.81 11.47 -6.47
CA TYR A 146 -1.63 12.01 -5.40
C TYR A 146 -2.65 12.96 -6.02
N VAL A 147 -3.93 12.71 -5.74
CA VAL A 147 -5.01 13.59 -6.19
C VAL A 147 -5.50 14.38 -4.99
N ALA A 148 -5.17 15.68 -4.97
CA ALA A 148 -5.57 16.60 -3.93
C ALA A 148 -6.99 17.11 -4.14
N GLU A 149 -7.51 17.86 -3.17
CA GLU A 149 -8.81 18.52 -3.25
C GLU A 149 -8.98 19.28 -4.57
N GLY A 150 -10.20 19.32 -5.09
CA GLY A 150 -10.50 19.93 -6.39
C GLY A 150 -9.93 19.12 -7.55
N GLU A 151 -9.69 17.82 -7.37
CA GLU A 151 -9.12 16.90 -8.37
C GLU A 151 -7.79 17.39 -8.95
N THR A 152 -6.96 18.02 -8.10
CA THR A 152 -5.63 18.45 -8.51
C THR A 152 -4.68 17.26 -8.56
N TRP A 153 -4.29 16.85 -9.77
CA TRP A 153 -3.41 15.72 -10.01
C TRP A 153 -1.95 16.08 -9.83
N ILE A 154 -1.28 15.46 -8.89
CA ILE A 154 0.13 15.68 -8.55
C ILE A 154 0.89 14.38 -8.76
N SER A 155 1.80 14.36 -9.75
CA SER A 155 2.70 13.23 -9.93
C SER A 155 3.72 13.22 -8.79
N ILE A 156 3.82 12.08 -8.07
CA ILE A 156 4.76 11.94 -6.95
C ILE A 156 5.91 10.98 -7.25
N GLY A 157 5.88 10.31 -8.39
CA GLY A 157 6.97 9.47 -8.88
C GLY A 157 6.58 8.62 -10.06
N SER A 158 7.59 8.17 -10.80
CA SER A 158 7.45 7.17 -11.85
C SER A 158 8.71 6.32 -11.95
N THR A 159 8.57 5.09 -12.44
CA THR A 159 9.66 4.13 -12.65
C THR A 159 9.36 3.26 -13.86
N PRO A 160 10.37 2.77 -14.61
CA PRO A 160 10.14 1.87 -15.73
C PRO A 160 9.31 0.64 -15.33
N TRP A 161 8.43 0.21 -16.24
CA TRP A 161 7.58 -0.96 -16.11
C TRP A 161 7.69 -1.84 -17.35
N THR A 162 8.17 -3.06 -17.17
CA THR A 162 8.25 -4.05 -18.26
C THR A 162 6.97 -4.88 -18.29
N ALA A 163 6.22 -4.80 -19.37
CA ALA A 163 5.05 -5.64 -19.57
C ALA A 163 5.45 -7.12 -19.74
N GLY A 164 4.67 -8.02 -19.17
CA GLY A 164 4.93 -9.46 -19.22
C GLY A 164 5.96 -9.94 -18.19
N GLU A 165 6.45 -9.08 -17.32
CA GLU A 165 7.34 -9.41 -16.21
C GLU A 165 6.65 -9.12 -14.87
N TRP A 166 6.93 -9.96 -13.87
CA TRP A 166 6.48 -9.71 -12.51
C TRP A 166 7.32 -8.63 -11.85
N HIS A 167 6.65 -7.73 -11.16
CA HIS A 167 7.26 -6.67 -10.37
C HIS A 167 6.66 -6.67 -8.97
N SER A 168 7.49 -6.66 -7.93
CA SER A 168 7.00 -6.43 -6.59
C SER A 168 6.67 -4.96 -6.38
N VAL A 169 5.50 -4.68 -5.78
CA VAL A 169 5.04 -3.32 -5.47
C VAL A 169 4.68 -3.26 -3.99
N GLN A 170 5.16 -2.24 -3.31
CA GLN A 170 4.79 -1.99 -1.91
C GLN A 170 4.33 -0.55 -1.76
N LEU A 171 3.24 -0.35 -1.03
CA LEU A 171 2.68 0.95 -0.67
C LEU A 171 2.57 1.07 0.84
N GLY A 172 3.29 2.04 1.42
CA GLY A 172 3.01 2.56 2.76
C GLY A 172 2.12 3.79 2.67
N ILE A 173 1.04 3.79 3.43
CA ILE A 173 0.12 4.91 3.51
C ILE A 173 -0.22 5.21 4.96
N THR A 174 0.00 6.44 5.42
CA THR A 174 -0.59 6.96 6.64
C THR A 174 -1.84 7.74 6.25
N THR A 175 -2.98 7.28 6.72
CA THR A 175 -4.28 7.91 6.47
C THR A 175 -4.40 9.16 7.34
N ASP A 176 -4.91 10.22 6.75
CA ASP A 176 -5.13 11.48 7.46
C ASP A 176 -6.12 12.36 6.68
N SER A 177 -7.17 12.82 7.37
CA SER A 177 -8.21 13.68 6.80
C SER A 177 -7.84 15.17 6.84
N ALA A 178 -6.84 15.55 7.64
CA ALA A 178 -6.39 16.94 7.80
C ALA A 178 -5.19 17.31 6.91
N GLY A 179 -4.70 16.37 6.06
CA GLY A 179 -3.59 16.63 5.14
C GLY A 179 -2.21 16.46 5.75
N GLN A 180 -2.06 15.63 6.80
CA GLN A 180 -0.77 15.28 7.40
C GLN A 180 -0.31 13.87 7.00
N GLY A 181 -1.09 13.15 6.21
CA GLY A 181 -0.79 11.80 5.77
C GLY A 181 0.46 11.70 4.92
N THR A 182 0.97 10.47 4.80
CA THR A 182 2.20 10.17 4.08
C THR A 182 2.02 9.01 3.11
N LEU A 183 2.82 9.01 2.05
CA LEU A 183 2.88 7.96 1.05
C LEU A 183 4.33 7.55 0.83
N SER A 184 4.57 6.25 0.69
CA SER A 184 5.86 5.68 0.28
C SER A 184 5.62 4.51 -0.66
N VAL A 185 6.17 4.55 -1.88
CA VAL A 185 5.96 3.49 -2.87
C VAL A 185 7.28 2.92 -3.33
N TYR A 186 7.34 1.60 -3.36
CA TYR A 186 8.50 0.83 -3.78
C TYR A 186 8.15 -0.07 -4.96
N LYS A 187 9.09 -0.25 -5.86
CA LYS A 187 9.05 -1.25 -6.93
C LYS A 187 10.35 -2.05 -6.89
N ASP A 188 10.24 -3.37 -6.88
CA ASP A 188 11.40 -4.29 -6.86
C ASP A 188 12.39 -3.90 -5.74
N GLY A 189 11.86 -3.61 -4.54
CA GLY A 189 12.62 -3.23 -3.35
C GLY A 189 13.12 -1.77 -3.34
N THR A 190 13.02 -1.03 -4.44
CA THR A 190 13.53 0.35 -4.56
C THR A 190 12.41 1.38 -4.39
N GLN A 191 12.59 2.32 -3.47
CA GLN A 191 11.66 3.45 -3.32
C GLN A 191 11.78 4.39 -4.51
N PHE A 192 10.66 4.69 -5.18
CA PHE A 192 10.65 5.60 -6.32
C PHE A 192 9.64 6.76 -6.18
N ALA A 193 8.72 6.67 -5.23
CA ALA A 193 7.77 7.72 -4.95
C ALA A 193 7.57 7.91 -3.45
N SER A 194 7.40 9.16 -3.03
CA SER A 194 7.04 9.50 -1.67
C SER A 194 6.35 10.86 -1.60
N ARG A 195 5.53 11.05 -0.57
CA ARG A 195 4.87 12.33 -0.27
C ARG A 195 4.58 12.44 1.21
N THR A 196 4.72 13.64 1.75
CA THR A 196 4.21 14.08 3.04
C THR A 196 3.16 15.17 2.84
N GLY A 197 2.34 15.43 3.84
CA GLY A 197 1.29 16.45 3.74
C GLY A 197 0.22 16.08 2.71
N ALA A 198 -0.25 14.82 2.74
CA ALA A 198 -1.27 14.32 1.85
C ALA A 198 -2.58 14.08 2.62
N ARG A 199 -3.70 14.59 2.10
CA ARG A 199 -5.01 14.16 2.57
C ARG A 199 -5.33 12.82 1.92
N THR A 200 -5.22 11.75 2.70
CA THR A 200 -5.37 10.36 2.25
C THR A 200 -6.61 9.67 2.78
N TRP A 201 -7.43 10.40 3.51
CA TRP A 201 -8.68 9.92 4.09
C TRP A 201 -9.80 10.93 3.87
N ASP A 202 -11.02 10.45 3.63
CA ASP A 202 -12.24 11.25 3.53
C ASP A 202 -13.36 10.70 4.45
N ASP A 203 -14.45 11.42 4.58
CA ASP A 203 -15.59 11.10 5.44
C ASP A 203 -16.30 9.79 5.09
N LEU A 204 -16.12 9.27 3.87
CA LEU A 204 -16.72 8.01 3.42
C LEU A 204 -15.83 6.79 3.68
N GLY A 205 -14.58 7.03 4.09
CA GLY A 205 -13.59 5.98 4.33
C GLY A 205 -12.99 5.39 3.06
N ASN A 206 -11.67 5.51 2.95
CA ASN A 206 -10.92 5.03 1.78
C ASN A 206 -10.53 3.56 1.94
N LYS A 207 -10.49 2.84 0.82
CA LYS A 207 -10.20 1.40 0.74
C LYS A 207 -9.34 1.09 -0.48
N PRO A 208 -8.49 0.05 -0.43
CA PRO A 208 -7.67 -0.35 -1.56
C PRO A 208 -8.51 -1.03 -2.65
N ARG A 209 -8.06 -0.88 -3.89
CA ARG A 209 -8.56 -1.63 -5.05
C ARG A 209 -7.39 -2.02 -5.95
N TRP A 210 -7.41 -3.25 -6.40
CA TRP A 210 -6.45 -3.80 -7.34
C TRP A 210 -7.15 -4.25 -8.61
N GLY A 211 -6.50 -4.15 -9.74
CA GLY A 211 -7.07 -4.64 -10.99
C GLY A 211 -6.64 -3.81 -12.19
N THR A 212 -7.59 -3.43 -13.03
CA THR A 212 -7.37 -2.55 -14.18
C THR A 212 -8.61 -1.69 -14.42
N TYR A 213 -8.40 -0.36 -14.54
CA TYR A 213 -9.47 0.62 -14.74
C TYR A 213 -9.04 1.72 -15.69
N PHE A 214 -9.86 1.97 -16.72
CA PHE A 214 -9.57 2.90 -17.82
C PHE A 214 -10.47 4.14 -17.80
N GLY A 215 -11.18 4.41 -16.71
CA GLY A 215 -12.13 5.53 -16.68
C GLY A 215 -13.27 5.31 -17.68
N THR A 216 -13.41 6.22 -18.63
CA THR A 216 -14.43 6.14 -19.69
C THR A 216 -13.93 5.45 -20.97
N ASP A 217 -12.64 5.13 -21.07
CA ASP A 217 -12.10 4.43 -22.24
C ASP A 217 -12.45 2.95 -22.20
N THR A 218 -13.32 2.53 -23.11
CA THR A 218 -13.71 1.14 -23.31
C THR A 218 -13.07 0.51 -24.55
N SER A 219 -12.27 1.24 -25.31
CA SER A 219 -11.69 0.80 -26.58
C SER A 219 -10.51 -0.16 -26.42
N THR A 220 -9.86 -0.16 -25.25
CA THR A 220 -8.62 -0.90 -25.00
C THR A 220 -8.87 -2.09 -24.08
N ALA A 221 -8.42 -3.29 -24.48
CA ALA A 221 -8.38 -4.44 -23.61
C ALA A 221 -7.17 -4.37 -22.66
N SER A 222 -7.35 -4.83 -21.42
CA SER A 222 -6.25 -4.89 -20.44
C SER A 222 -6.34 -6.13 -19.58
N ILE A 223 -5.17 -6.63 -19.18
CA ILE A 223 -5.04 -7.68 -18.17
C ILE A 223 -3.97 -7.25 -17.17
N ASN A 224 -4.31 -7.35 -15.88
CA ASN A 224 -3.37 -7.26 -14.77
C ASN A 224 -3.44 -8.56 -13.97
N TRP A 225 -2.29 -9.21 -13.76
CA TRP A 225 -2.14 -10.34 -12.85
C TRP A 225 -1.56 -9.82 -11.53
N VAL A 226 -2.13 -10.28 -10.43
CA VAL A 226 -1.75 -9.85 -9.08
C VAL A 226 -1.57 -11.08 -8.21
N ALA A 227 -0.42 -11.23 -7.56
CA ALA A 227 -0.08 -12.33 -6.68
C ALA A 227 0.42 -11.81 -5.32
N GLY A 228 0.46 -12.66 -4.31
CA GLY A 228 1.08 -12.36 -3.02
C GLY A 228 0.52 -11.13 -2.31
N LEU A 229 -0.78 -10.87 -2.42
CA LEU A 229 -1.42 -9.72 -1.75
C LEU A 229 -1.29 -9.83 -0.23
N LYS A 230 -0.62 -8.87 0.37
CA LYS A 230 -0.46 -8.77 1.83
C LYS A 230 -0.83 -7.38 2.33
N MET A 231 -1.26 -7.31 3.59
CA MET A 231 -1.43 -6.06 4.33
C MET A 231 -0.88 -6.21 5.74
N GLY A 232 -0.19 -5.19 6.22
CA GLY A 232 0.38 -5.12 7.56
C GLY A 232 0.51 -3.70 8.09
N THR A 233 1.22 -3.54 9.20
CA THR A 233 1.46 -2.25 9.86
C THR A 233 2.84 -1.67 9.57
N SER A 234 3.73 -2.48 9.00
CA SER A 234 5.09 -2.09 8.61
C SER A 234 5.44 -2.63 7.23
N ARG A 235 6.47 -2.10 6.61
CA ARG A 235 6.98 -2.59 5.33
C ARG A 235 7.41 -4.06 5.41
N ALA A 236 8.04 -4.45 6.51
CA ALA A 236 8.52 -5.81 6.71
C ALA A 236 7.38 -6.86 6.77
N ASP A 237 6.15 -6.45 7.06
CA ASP A 237 4.99 -7.33 7.09
C ASP A 237 4.54 -7.76 5.69
N VAL A 238 4.96 -7.03 4.67
CA VAL A 238 4.46 -7.18 3.29
C VAL A 238 5.58 -7.41 2.27
N ASP A 239 6.76 -7.73 2.78
CA ASP A 239 7.95 -8.08 1.99
C ASP A 239 7.88 -9.52 1.47
#